data_b8af14126308be6e0305e89318098aa5
#
_entry.id   b8af14126308be6e0305e89318098aa5
#
_cell.length_a   1.000
_cell.length_b   1.000
_cell.length_c   1.000
_cell.angle_alpha   90.00
_cell.angle_beta   90.00
_cell.angle_gamma   90.00
#
_symmetry.space_group_name_H-M   'P 1'
#
loop_
_entity.id
_entity.type
_entity.pdbx_description
1 polymer ?
#
loop_
_entity_poly.entity_id
_entity_poly.type
_entity_poly.pdbx_seq_one_letter_code
_entity_poly.pdbx_strand_id
1 'polypeptide(L)'
;MTVIVTPSGQVCGATITGVDLTAPLDAADVAAIRAAWLEHHVLAFPRQAMSDDDLERFTLAFGPFGDDPFIAPIAGREHVIEIRRNAGETAPLFAENWHSDWSFQARPPQGTCLFGVAIPPHGGDTLFADQHAALDAMPADLCGRLEGQLAVHSARGGYAPSGMYGDVDQQTDRSMDIRPSESAMATQLHPIIRDHPETGRAGVFGCIGYIIGIDGMPDEQARELLFELYQWQTRDEFVHRHEWEPDMLVMWDNRSVLHKATGGYDGHERVLHRTTIGAG
;
A
#
# COMPACT_ATOMS: atom_id res chain seq x y z
N MET A 1 14.88 23.96 7.01
CA MET A 1 14.09 23.39 8.14
C MET A 1 14.80 22.15 8.60
N THR A 2 14.50 21.59 9.76
CA THR A 2 15.18 20.36 10.22
C THR A 2 14.14 19.26 10.33
N VAL A 3 14.29 18.21 9.53
CA VAL A 3 13.47 16.98 9.61
C VAL A 3 13.65 16.36 11.01
N ILE A 4 12.56 16.17 11.72
CA ILE A 4 12.54 15.50 13.03
C ILE A 4 11.77 14.19 12.85
N VAL A 5 12.43 13.09 13.16
CA VAL A 5 11.87 11.73 13.07
C VAL A 5 11.52 11.24 14.47
N THR A 6 10.27 10.86 14.69
CA THR A 6 9.81 10.29 15.95
C THR A 6 9.24 8.89 15.67
N PRO A 7 9.94 7.81 16.06
CA PRO A 7 9.43 6.45 15.88
C PRO A 7 8.07 6.25 16.56
N SER A 8 7.21 5.43 15.98
CA SER A 8 5.85 5.15 16.48
C SER A 8 5.83 4.39 17.83
N GLY A 9 6.92 3.70 18.15
CA GLY A 9 6.97 2.74 19.25
C GLY A 9 6.31 1.39 18.95
N GLN A 10 5.79 1.20 17.73
CA GLN A 10 5.28 -0.07 17.21
C GLN A 10 6.37 -0.76 16.34
N VAL A 11 6.04 -1.87 15.69
CA VAL A 11 6.99 -2.67 14.88
C VAL A 11 7.62 -1.87 13.74
N CYS A 12 6.89 -0.94 13.16
CA CYS A 12 7.35 0.02 12.14
C CYS A 12 6.60 1.35 12.29
N GLY A 13 6.91 2.31 11.44
CA GLY A 13 6.27 3.61 11.39
C GLY A 13 7.00 4.70 12.18
N ALA A 14 6.97 5.92 11.66
CA ALA A 14 7.46 7.13 12.33
C ALA A 14 6.63 8.35 11.94
N THR A 15 6.62 9.35 12.83
CA THR A 15 6.05 10.67 12.55
C THR A 15 7.18 11.61 12.16
N ILE A 16 6.98 12.35 11.08
CA ILE A 16 7.91 13.36 10.57
C ILE A 16 7.34 14.75 10.86
N THR A 17 8.14 15.58 11.50
CA THR A 17 7.83 16.98 11.78
C THR A 17 9.00 17.89 11.41
N GLY A 18 8.82 19.21 11.51
CA GLY A 18 9.86 20.20 11.17
C GLY A 18 10.02 20.46 9.67
N VAL A 19 9.12 19.94 8.84
CA VAL A 19 9.02 20.20 7.39
C VAL A 19 7.66 20.79 7.05
N ASP A 20 7.61 21.57 5.97
CA ASP A 20 6.42 22.11 5.35
C ASP A 20 6.35 21.56 3.91
N LEU A 21 5.40 20.64 3.68
CA LEU A 21 5.24 19.98 2.38
C LEU A 21 4.48 20.83 1.35
N THR A 22 3.95 21.99 1.75
CA THR A 22 3.37 22.98 0.82
C THR A 22 4.46 23.75 0.05
N ALA A 23 5.73 23.60 0.46
CA ALA A 23 6.89 24.17 -0.21
C ALA A 23 7.78 23.07 -0.79
N PRO A 24 8.61 23.37 -1.82
CA PRO A 24 9.61 22.43 -2.32
C PRO A 24 10.59 22.03 -1.21
N LEU A 25 10.84 20.73 -1.08
CA LEU A 25 11.88 20.18 -0.21
C LEU A 25 13.26 20.44 -0.79
N ASP A 26 14.24 20.77 0.05
CA ASP A 26 15.62 20.77 -0.38
C ASP A 26 16.23 19.34 -0.41
N ALA A 27 17.41 19.20 -1.00
CA ALA A 27 18.04 17.90 -1.15
C ALA A 27 18.38 17.22 0.20
N ALA A 28 18.63 18.00 1.25
CA ALA A 28 18.93 17.48 2.58
C ALA A 28 17.66 16.94 3.25
N ASP A 29 16.54 17.65 3.14
CA ASP A 29 15.25 17.21 3.65
C ASP A 29 14.80 15.93 2.93
N VAL A 30 14.92 15.87 1.58
CA VAL A 30 14.60 14.66 0.80
C VAL A 30 15.47 13.48 1.25
N ALA A 31 16.77 13.69 1.44
CA ALA A 31 17.68 12.62 1.88
C ALA A 31 17.32 12.13 3.31
N ALA A 32 17.00 13.05 4.22
CA ALA A 32 16.61 12.70 5.58
C ALA A 32 15.27 11.94 5.64
N ILE A 33 14.27 12.38 4.87
CA ILE A 33 12.98 11.68 4.75
C ILE A 33 13.17 10.31 4.12
N ARG A 34 14.00 10.19 3.04
CA ARG A 34 14.28 8.90 2.43
C ARG A 34 14.96 7.93 3.40
N ALA A 35 15.94 8.39 4.18
CA ALA A 35 16.58 7.58 5.20
C ALA A 35 15.57 7.08 6.27
N ALA A 36 14.70 7.96 6.76
CA ALA A 36 13.64 7.59 7.68
C ALA A 36 12.63 6.60 7.05
N TRP A 37 12.29 6.77 5.77
CA TRP A 37 11.39 5.88 5.05
C TRP A 37 11.96 4.46 4.94
N LEU A 38 13.24 4.32 4.60
CA LEU A 38 13.94 3.04 4.52
C LEU A 38 14.10 2.36 5.89
N GLU A 39 14.20 3.14 6.97
CA GLU A 39 14.33 2.62 8.34
C GLU A 39 12.99 2.22 8.94
N HIS A 40 11.95 3.04 8.75
CA HIS A 40 10.66 2.89 9.43
C HIS A 40 9.53 2.39 8.54
N HIS A 41 9.70 2.31 7.22
CA HIS A 41 8.78 1.80 6.20
C HIS A 41 7.48 2.59 6.02
N VAL A 42 6.96 3.24 7.07
CA VAL A 42 5.74 4.07 7.07
C VAL A 42 6.04 5.40 7.73
N LEU A 43 5.80 6.50 7.03
CA LEU A 43 6.01 7.86 7.54
C LEU A 43 4.70 8.64 7.54
N ALA A 44 4.32 9.23 8.67
CA ALA A 44 3.19 10.12 8.81
C ALA A 44 3.67 11.57 8.97
N PHE A 45 3.10 12.47 8.17
CA PHE A 45 3.37 13.91 8.19
C PHE A 45 2.09 14.65 8.59
N PRO A 46 1.87 14.94 9.87
CA PRO A 46 0.66 15.59 10.33
C PRO A 46 0.63 17.10 9.98
N ARG A 47 -0.58 17.65 9.85
CA ARG A 47 -0.83 19.10 9.67
C ARG A 47 -0.14 19.70 8.44
N GLN A 48 -0.29 19.03 7.30
CA GLN A 48 0.23 19.46 6.02
C GLN A 48 -0.95 19.90 5.13
N ALA A 49 -1.28 21.18 5.07
CA ALA A 49 -2.40 21.69 4.25
C ALA A 49 -2.06 21.69 2.74
N MET A 50 -1.78 20.50 2.21
CA MET A 50 -1.31 20.30 0.83
C MET A 50 -2.43 20.43 -0.18
N SER A 51 -2.10 21.00 -1.34
CA SER A 51 -2.85 20.85 -2.58
C SER A 51 -2.43 19.58 -3.34
N ASP A 52 -3.17 19.22 -4.39
CA ASP A 52 -2.77 18.12 -5.29
C ASP A 52 -1.44 18.43 -6.00
N ASP A 53 -1.15 19.68 -6.34
CA ASP A 53 0.17 20.08 -6.88
C ASP A 53 1.30 19.80 -5.88
N ASP A 54 1.04 20.02 -4.60
CA ASP A 54 2.01 19.75 -3.53
C ASP A 54 2.23 18.23 -3.36
N LEU A 55 1.16 17.43 -3.45
CA LEU A 55 1.23 15.96 -3.37
C LEU A 55 2.02 15.39 -4.56
N GLU A 56 1.74 15.86 -5.78
CA GLU A 56 2.50 15.46 -6.98
C GLU A 56 3.97 15.86 -6.88
N ARG A 57 4.26 17.09 -6.44
CA ARG A 57 5.63 17.58 -6.24
C ARG A 57 6.38 16.75 -5.18
N PHE A 58 5.73 16.44 -4.05
CA PHE A 58 6.31 15.59 -3.01
C PHE A 58 6.65 14.20 -3.56
N THR A 59 5.73 13.58 -4.26
CA THR A 59 5.93 12.24 -4.87
C THR A 59 7.13 12.24 -5.80
N LEU A 60 7.25 13.23 -6.69
CA LEU A 60 8.35 13.37 -7.64
C LEU A 60 9.71 13.61 -6.97
N ALA A 61 9.76 14.08 -5.73
CA ALA A 61 11.02 14.20 -4.99
C ALA A 61 11.60 12.82 -4.62
N PHE A 62 10.79 11.76 -4.60
CA PHE A 62 11.19 10.39 -4.24
C PHE A 62 11.28 9.42 -5.42
N GLY A 63 10.71 9.76 -6.57
CA GLY A 63 10.79 8.97 -7.80
C GLY A 63 9.76 9.41 -8.85
N PRO A 64 9.78 8.83 -10.06
CA PRO A 64 8.74 9.07 -11.05
C PRO A 64 7.39 8.56 -10.53
N PHE A 65 6.30 9.01 -11.14
CA PHE A 65 4.99 8.43 -10.85
C PHE A 65 4.92 6.95 -11.26
N GLY A 66 4.22 6.15 -10.46
CA GLY A 66 3.81 4.81 -10.83
C GLY A 66 2.48 4.83 -11.61
N ASP A 67 2.12 3.67 -12.16
CA ASP A 67 0.87 3.50 -12.91
C ASP A 67 -0.24 2.95 -11.98
N ASP A 68 -1.43 3.54 -12.06
CA ASP A 68 -2.67 3.09 -11.42
C ASP A 68 -3.63 2.54 -12.49
N PRO A 69 -3.49 1.26 -12.92
CA PRO A 69 -4.12 0.78 -14.16
C PRO A 69 -5.64 0.60 -14.08
N PHE A 70 -6.22 0.53 -12.88
CA PHE A 70 -7.62 0.17 -12.68
C PHE A 70 -8.44 1.21 -11.90
N ILE A 71 -7.85 2.34 -11.54
CA ILE A 71 -8.56 3.42 -10.85
C ILE A 71 -8.34 4.71 -11.63
N ALA A 72 -9.45 5.38 -11.96
CA ALA A 72 -9.38 6.64 -12.69
C ALA A 72 -8.74 7.74 -11.87
N PRO A 73 -7.90 8.58 -12.47
CA PRO A 73 -7.45 9.79 -11.82
C PRO A 73 -8.60 10.80 -11.67
N ILE A 74 -8.47 11.72 -10.72
CA ILE A 74 -9.42 12.81 -10.55
C ILE A 74 -9.39 13.79 -11.74
N ALA A 75 -10.48 14.54 -11.93
CA ALA A 75 -10.59 15.46 -13.05
C ALA A 75 -9.44 16.48 -13.10
N GLY A 76 -8.77 16.56 -14.25
CA GLY A 76 -7.66 17.48 -14.49
C GLY A 76 -6.29 17.00 -13.97
N ARG A 77 -6.19 15.75 -13.49
CA ARG A 77 -4.93 15.11 -13.06
C ARG A 77 -4.68 13.82 -13.84
N GLU A 78 -3.43 13.42 -13.91
CA GLU A 78 -3.02 12.15 -14.52
C GLU A 78 -2.56 11.11 -13.47
N HIS A 79 -2.07 11.58 -12.32
CA HIS A 79 -1.41 10.72 -11.33
C HIS A 79 -2.04 10.78 -9.93
N VAL A 80 -3.04 11.65 -9.71
CA VAL A 80 -3.78 11.70 -8.44
C VAL A 80 -5.08 10.94 -8.59
N ILE A 81 -5.27 9.91 -7.78
CA ILE A 81 -6.54 9.18 -7.67
C ILE A 81 -7.22 9.49 -6.35
N GLU A 82 -8.54 9.42 -6.32
CA GLU A 82 -9.33 9.62 -5.11
C GLU A 82 -9.78 8.27 -4.53
N ILE A 83 -9.43 8.03 -3.26
CA ILE A 83 -9.96 6.93 -2.46
C ILE A 83 -11.10 7.52 -1.64
N ARG A 84 -12.32 7.40 -2.16
CA ARG A 84 -13.52 7.98 -1.57
C ARG A 84 -14.51 6.92 -1.09
N ARG A 85 -15.14 7.19 0.05
CA ARG A 85 -16.36 6.56 0.50
C ARG A 85 -17.32 7.63 0.97
N ASN A 86 -18.48 7.71 0.35
CA ASN A 86 -19.55 8.63 0.79
C ASN A 86 -20.21 8.14 2.08
N ALA A 87 -20.77 9.05 2.87
CA ALA A 87 -21.39 8.75 4.17
C ALA A 87 -22.50 7.68 4.11
N GLY A 88 -23.26 7.63 3.01
CA GLY A 88 -24.34 6.66 2.81
C GLY A 88 -23.98 5.42 1.99
N GLU A 89 -22.72 5.27 1.59
CA GLU A 89 -22.28 4.18 0.71
C GLU A 89 -22.39 2.83 1.42
N THR A 90 -23.02 1.86 0.74
CA THR A 90 -23.25 0.49 1.22
C THR A 90 -22.34 -0.55 0.55
N ALA A 91 -21.62 -0.15 -0.50
CA ALA A 91 -20.63 -1.01 -1.16
C ALA A 91 -19.61 -1.56 -0.14
N PRO A 92 -19.05 -2.77 -0.33
CA PRO A 92 -17.96 -3.29 0.50
C PRO A 92 -16.81 -2.29 0.61
N LEU A 93 -16.10 -2.28 1.75
CA LEU A 93 -15.00 -1.36 1.95
C LEU A 93 -13.89 -1.61 0.91
N PHE A 94 -13.39 -0.53 0.28
CA PHE A 94 -12.25 -0.63 -0.62
C PHE A 94 -10.97 -0.93 0.16
N ALA A 95 -10.13 -1.84 -0.34
CA ALA A 95 -8.84 -2.21 0.24
C ALA A 95 -8.90 -2.76 1.68
N GLU A 96 -10.01 -3.43 2.07
CA GLU A 96 -10.15 -4.06 3.39
C GLU A 96 -9.29 -5.33 3.57
N ASN A 97 -8.80 -5.91 2.49
CA ASN A 97 -7.92 -7.07 2.50
C ASN A 97 -6.45 -6.64 2.48
N TRP A 98 -5.58 -7.41 3.17
CA TRP A 98 -4.13 -7.18 3.12
C TRP A 98 -3.59 -7.27 1.70
N HIS A 99 -2.79 -6.29 1.27
CA HIS A 99 -2.14 -6.23 -0.03
C HIS A 99 -0.89 -5.35 0.00
N SER A 100 -0.06 -5.47 -1.02
CA SER A 100 0.94 -4.48 -1.41
C SER A 100 0.46 -3.88 -2.74
N ASP A 101 0.50 -2.56 -2.90
CA ASP A 101 -0.02 -1.89 -4.10
C ASP A 101 0.62 -2.45 -5.36
N TRP A 102 -0.26 -2.82 -6.30
CA TRP A 102 0.06 -3.22 -7.66
C TRP A 102 1.21 -4.25 -7.80
N SER A 103 1.35 -5.16 -6.83
CA SER A 103 2.39 -6.20 -6.84
C SER A 103 2.34 -7.14 -8.06
N PHE A 104 1.25 -7.10 -8.84
CA PHE A 104 1.08 -7.84 -10.09
C PHE A 104 1.75 -7.15 -11.30
N GLN A 105 2.29 -5.95 -11.17
CA GLN A 105 3.05 -5.29 -12.24
C GLN A 105 4.45 -5.89 -12.35
N ALA A 106 5.05 -5.85 -13.56
CA ALA A 106 6.42 -6.27 -13.78
C ALA A 106 7.42 -5.43 -12.96
N ARG A 107 7.09 -4.15 -12.75
CA ARG A 107 7.81 -3.19 -11.91
C ARG A 107 6.80 -2.53 -10.96
N PRO A 108 6.51 -3.16 -9.81
CA PRO A 108 5.58 -2.60 -8.84
C PRO A 108 6.05 -1.25 -8.30
N PRO A 109 5.13 -0.34 -7.93
CA PRO A 109 5.52 0.93 -7.34
C PRO A 109 6.31 0.69 -6.05
N GLN A 110 7.40 1.44 -5.88
CA GLN A 110 8.21 1.34 -4.68
C GLN A 110 7.52 1.90 -3.44
N GLY A 111 6.63 2.89 -3.62
CA GLY A 111 5.91 3.49 -2.51
C GLY A 111 4.59 4.11 -2.92
N THR A 112 3.81 4.44 -1.92
CA THR A 112 2.53 5.13 -2.06
C THR A 112 2.50 6.32 -1.11
N CYS A 113 1.97 7.44 -1.59
CA CYS A 113 1.66 8.63 -0.83
C CYS A 113 0.13 8.77 -0.76
N LEU A 114 -0.42 8.89 0.44
CA LEU A 114 -1.86 9.03 0.68
C LEU A 114 -2.11 10.24 1.56
N PHE A 115 -2.90 11.20 1.07
CA PHE A 115 -3.19 12.46 1.76
C PHE A 115 -4.65 12.50 2.23
N GLY A 116 -4.88 12.83 3.50
CA GLY A 116 -6.18 12.90 4.13
C GLY A 116 -6.91 14.20 3.83
N VAL A 117 -7.87 14.18 2.89
CA VAL A 117 -8.70 15.35 2.49
C VAL A 117 -9.91 15.50 3.41
N ALA A 118 -10.67 14.42 3.60
CA ALA A 118 -11.78 14.36 4.56
C ALA A 118 -11.64 13.08 5.40
N ILE A 119 -11.40 13.28 6.68
CA ILE A 119 -11.17 12.17 7.62
C ILE A 119 -12.34 12.11 8.60
N PRO A 120 -12.96 10.93 8.78
CA PRO A 120 -14.03 10.74 9.74
C PRO A 120 -13.53 10.95 11.19
N PRO A 121 -14.41 11.30 12.13
CA PRO A 121 -14.01 11.58 13.51
C PRO A 121 -13.56 10.34 14.30
N HIS A 122 -13.76 9.14 13.74
CA HIS A 122 -13.35 7.85 14.31
C HIS A 122 -13.33 6.77 13.24
N GLY A 123 -12.54 5.74 13.43
CA GLY A 123 -12.37 4.63 12.49
C GLY A 123 -11.63 5.03 11.20
N GLY A 124 -11.63 4.15 10.22
CA GLY A 124 -10.95 4.39 8.95
C GLY A 124 -9.43 4.32 9.04
N ASP A 125 -8.88 3.67 10.07
CA ASP A 125 -7.44 3.49 10.22
C ASP A 125 -6.85 2.67 9.08
N THR A 126 -5.55 2.80 8.88
CA THR A 126 -4.79 1.92 8.00
C THR A 126 -3.86 1.04 8.84
N LEU A 127 -3.90 -0.25 8.59
CA LEU A 127 -2.98 -1.21 9.19
C LEU A 127 -1.84 -1.51 8.22
N PHE A 128 -0.62 -1.56 8.75
CA PHE A 128 0.59 -1.91 8.00
C PHE A 128 1.25 -3.12 8.66
N ALA A 129 1.55 -4.18 7.91
CA ALA A 129 2.26 -5.35 8.40
C ALA A 129 3.70 -5.34 7.86
N ASP A 130 4.67 -5.26 8.78
CA ASP A 130 6.11 -5.24 8.46
C ASP A 130 6.56 -6.62 7.97
N GLN A 131 6.95 -6.69 6.72
CA GLN A 131 7.31 -7.94 6.05
C GLN A 131 8.77 -8.36 6.29
N HIS A 132 9.61 -7.44 6.74
CA HIS A 132 10.96 -7.76 7.22
C HIS A 132 10.89 -8.42 8.62
N ALA A 133 10.12 -7.82 9.53
CA ALA A 133 9.91 -8.39 10.87
C ALA A 133 9.21 -9.76 10.79
N ALA A 134 8.24 -9.92 9.88
CA ALA A 134 7.57 -11.18 9.65
C ALA A 134 8.54 -12.26 9.15
N LEU A 135 9.49 -11.92 8.27
CA LEU A 135 10.52 -12.85 7.80
C LEU A 135 11.54 -13.17 8.90
N ASP A 136 12.03 -12.16 9.62
CA ASP A 136 13.03 -12.33 10.69
C ASP A 136 12.55 -13.29 11.79
N ALA A 137 11.24 -13.27 12.09
CA ALA A 137 10.62 -14.13 13.10
C ALA A 137 10.07 -15.46 12.55
N MET A 138 10.18 -15.68 11.22
CA MET A 138 9.53 -16.81 10.56
C MET A 138 10.09 -18.15 11.02
N PRO A 139 9.23 -19.16 11.32
CA PRO A 139 9.70 -20.52 11.60
C PRO A 139 10.55 -21.07 10.46
N ALA A 140 11.68 -21.71 10.79
CA ALA A 140 12.64 -22.20 9.81
C ALA A 140 12.03 -23.16 8.78
N ASP A 141 11.03 -23.97 9.18
CA ASP A 141 10.32 -24.87 8.27
C ASP A 141 9.51 -24.09 7.22
N LEU A 142 8.75 -23.08 7.64
CA LEU A 142 7.99 -22.24 6.72
C LEU A 142 8.93 -21.46 5.79
N CYS A 143 9.98 -20.85 6.34
CA CYS A 143 10.99 -20.13 5.56
C CYS A 143 11.62 -21.03 4.49
N GLY A 144 12.04 -22.23 4.86
CA GLY A 144 12.67 -23.19 3.92
C GLY A 144 11.76 -23.68 2.80
N ARG A 145 10.42 -23.72 3.04
CA ARG A 145 9.44 -24.04 1.97
C ARG A 145 9.18 -22.88 1.02
N LEU A 146 9.42 -21.64 1.46
CA LEU A 146 9.21 -20.42 0.68
C LEU A 146 10.46 -19.93 -0.04
N GLU A 147 11.65 -20.30 0.45
CA GLU A 147 12.93 -19.87 -0.11
C GLU A 147 13.08 -20.31 -1.57
N GLY A 148 13.43 -19.36 -2.44
CA GLY A 148 13.59 -19.59 -3.88
C GLY A 148 12.28 -19.76 -4.66
N GLN A 149 11.12 -19.75 -4.01
CA GLN A 149 9.83 -19.86 -4.68
C GLN A 149 9.45 -18.56 -5.40
N LEU A 150 8.84 -18.69 -6.60
CA LEU A 150 8.28 -17.60 -7.36
C LEU A 150 6.76 -17.59 -7.23
N ALA A 151 6.20 -16.54 -6.68
CA ALA A 151 4.76 -16.32 -6.64
C ALA A 151 4.23 -15.83 -7.99
N VAL A 152 3.07 -16.34 -8.39
CA VAL A 152 2.32 -15.87 -9.56
C VAL A 152 1.37 -14.76 -9.10
N HIS A 153 1.63 -13.53 -9.47
CA HIS A 153 0.79 -12.38 -9.15
C HIS A 153 -0.16 -12.05 -10.29
N SER A 154 -1.39 -11.64 -9.96
CA SER A 154 -2.41 -11.20 -10.91
C SER A 154 -3.40 -10.25 -10.24
N ALA A 155 -3.89 -9.28 -10.99
CA ALA A 155 -4.98 -8.39 -10.56
C ALA A 155 -6.37 -9.03 -10.68
N ARG A 156 -6.47 -10.25 -11.23
CA ARG A 156 -7.75 -10.88 -11.63
C ARG A 156 -8.78 -10.98 -10.51
N GLY A 157 -8.33 -11.23 -9.27
CA GLY A 157 -9.23 -11.36 -8.13
C GLY A 157 -9.93 -10.07 -7.75
N GLY A 158 -9.29 -8.92 -7.99
CA GLY A 158 -9.86 -7.60 -7.74
C GLY A 158 -10.51 -6.98 -8.98
N TYR A 159 -9.77 -6.91 -10.08
CA TYR A 159 -10.04 -5.97 -11.17
C TYR A 159 -10.40 -6.63 -12.52
N ALA A 160 -10.50 -7.96 -12.61
CA ALA A 160 -11.14 -8.58 -13.78
C ALA A 160 -12.65 -8.29 -13.78
N PRO A 161 -13.36 -8.38 -14.94
CA PRO A 161 -14.81 -8.23 -14.98
C PRO A 161 -15.56 -9.11 -13.98
N SER A 162 -15.06 -10.32 -13.71
CA SER A 162 -15.60 -11.23 -12.70
C SER A 162 -14.97 -11.06 -11.29
N GLY A 163 -14.07 -10.10 -11.10
CA GLY A 163 -13.39 -9.84 -9.85
C GLY A 163 -14.23 -9.07 -8.83
N MET A 164 -13.65 -8.82 -7.64
CA MET A 164 -14.32 -8.15 -6.53
C MET A 164 -14.88 -6.77 -6.92
N TYR A 165 -14.13 -5.98 -7.71
CA TYR A 165 -14.52 -4.66 -8.20
C TYR A 165 -15.02 -4.70 -9.65
N GLY A 166 -15.41 -5.89 -10.14
CA GLY A 166 -15.88 -6.13 -11.50
C GLY A 166 -17.35 -5.78 -11.72
N ASP A 167 -17.99 -6.45 -12.68
CA ASP A 167 -19.33 -6.12 -13.18
C ASP A 167 -20.42 -6.06 -12.11
N VAL A 168 -20.31 -6.85 -11.03
CA VAL A 168 -21.26 -6.82 -9.89
C VAL A 168 -21.07 -5.59 -9.03
N ASP A 169 -19.84 -5.23 -8.72
CA ASP A 169 -19.52 -4.04 -7.91
C ASP A 169 -19.88 -2.75 -8.64
N GLN A 170 -19.74 -2.73 -9.97
CA GLN A 170 -20.16 -1.60 -10.82
C GLN A 170 -21.67 -1.29 -10.75
N GLN A 171 -22.49 -2.18 -10.20
CA GLN A 171 -23.93 -1.99 -9.98
C GLN A 171 -24.24 -1.50 -8.55
N THR A 172 -23.21 -1.32 -7.71
CA THR A 172 -23.36 -0.81 -6.34
C THR A 172 -23.32 0.72 -6.31
N ASP A 173 -23.43 1.29 -5.12
CA ASP A 173 -23.33 2.72 -4.86
C ASP A 173 -21.88 3.18 -4.58
N ARG A 174 -20.88 2.41 -5.02
CA ARG A 174 -19.47 2.76 -4.85
C ARG A 174 -19.14 4.12 -5.46
N SER A 175 -18.53 4.99 -4.66
CA SER A 175 -18.18 6.34 -5.09
C SER A 175 -16.85 6.45 -5.82
N MET A 176 -16.01 5.41 -5.81
CA MET A 176 -14.75 5.38 -6.56
C MET A 176 -14.96 4.99 -8.02
N ASP A 177 -14.25 5.65 -8.96
CA ASP A 177 -14.21 5.27 -10.38
C ASP A 177 -13.18 4.13 -10.60
N ILE A 178 -13.61 2.89 -10.31
CA ILE A 178 -12.81 1.68 -10.57
C ILE A 178 -13.17 1.16 -11.97
N ARG A 179 -12.17 0.81 -12.77
CA ARG A 179 -12.28 0.40 -14.18
C ARG A 179 -11.80 -1.05 -14.34
N PRO A 180 -12.66 -2.04 -14.10
CA PRO A 180 -12.30 -3.44 -14.32
C PRO A 180 -11.97 -3.69 -15.80
N SER A 181 -11.04 -4.60 -16.06
CA SER A 181 -10.54 -4.88 -17.40
C SER A 181 -10.06 -6.33 -17.52
N GLU A 182 -10.18 -6.91 -18.72
CA GLU A 182 -9.56 -8.19 -19.05
C GLU A 182 -8.02 -8.18 -18.91
N SER A 183 -7.38 -7.01 -18.96
CA SER A 183 -5.94 -6.89 -18.71
C SER A 183 -5.55 -7.32 -17.29
N ALA A 184 -6.48 -7.33 -16.34
CA ALA A 184 -6.28 -7.85 -14.97
C ALA A 184 -5.97 -9.35 -14.91
N MET A 185 -6.27 -10.10 -16.01
CA MET A 185 -5.95 -11.53 -16.11
C MET A 185 -4.46 -11.81 -16.33
N ALA A 186 -3.67 -10.79 -16.70
CA ALA A 186 -2.23 -10.93 -16.87
C ALA A 186 -1.57 -11.41 -15.57
N THR A 187 -0.47 -12.13 -15.71
CA THR A 187 0.31 -12.66 -14.59
C THR A 187 1.74 -12.17 -14.63
N GLN A 188 2.35 -12.03 -13.46
CA GLN A 188 3.74 -11.68 -13.28
C GLN A 188 4.36 -12.56 -12.19
N LEU A 189 5.62 -12.99 -12.38
CA LEU A 189 6.36 -13.75 -11.38
C LEU A 189 7.23 -12.82 -10.52
N HIS A 190 7.15 -13.00 -9.21
CA HIS A 190 8.06 -12.35 -8.26
C HIS A 190 8.52 -13.35 -7.20
N PRO A 191 9.79 -13.25 -6.71
CA PRO A 191 10.21 -14.04 -5.55
C PRO A 191 9.34 -13.74 -4.33
N ILE A 192 8.93 -14.79 -3.58
CA ILE A 192 8.18 -14.63 -2.31
C ILE A 192 9.07 -13.98 -1.25
N ILE A 193 10.31 -14.41 -1.15
CA ILE A 193 11.34 -13.79 -0.30
C ILE A 193 12.31 -13.09 -1.24
N ARG A 194 12.53 -11.79 -1.00
CA ARG A 194 13.44 -10.98 -1.81
C ARG A 194 14.17 -9.94 -0.97
N ASP A 195 15.35 -9.55 -1.43
CA ASP A 195 16.08 -8.44 -0.84
C ASP A 195 15.47 -7.11 -1.27
N HIS A 196 15.37 -6.19 -0.31
CA HIS A 196 14.98 -4.82 -0.60
C HIS A 196 16.09 -4.14 -1.40
N PRO A 197 15.78 -3.51 -2.55
CA PRO A 197 16.79 -3.07 -3.52
C PRO A 197 17.73 -1.97 -3.01
N GLU A 198 17.34 -1.22 -1.98
CA GLU A 198 18.15 -0.13 -1.44
C GLU A 198 18.83 -0.50 -0.10
N THR A 199 18.19 -1.30 0.74
CA THR A 199 18.74 -1.66 2.06
C THR A 199 19.43 -3.01 2.07
N GLY A 200 19.15 -3.88 1.10
CA GLY A 200 19.61 -5.27 1.07
C GLY A 200 18.95 -6.17 2.12
N ARG A 201 18.04 -5.66 2.94
CA ARG A 201 17.34 -6.46 3.95
C ARG A 201 16.31 -7.36 3.25
N ALA A 202 16.31 -8.65 3.57
CA ALA A 202 15.34 -9.59 3.05
C ALA A 202 13.94 -9.33 3.65
N GLY A 203 12.90 -9.59 2.88
CA GLY A 203 11.50 -9.48 3.31
C GLY A 203 10.58 -10.37 2.48
N VAL A 204 9.37 -10.59 2.99
CA VAL A 204 8.30 -11.26 2.23
C VAL A 204 7.68 -10.25 1.27
N PHE A 205 7.41 -10.65 0.02
CA PHE A 205 6.81 -9.77 -0.97
C PHE A 205 5.45 -10.26 -1.45
N GLY A 206 4.43 -9.41 -1.24
CA GLY A 206 3.05 -9.68 -1.64
C GLY A 206 2.31 -10.65 -0.71
N CYS A 207 1.06 -10.89 -1.04
CA CYS A 207 0.19 -11.84 -0.33
C CYS A 207 -0.94 -12.31 -1.23
N ILE A 208 -1.81 -13.19 -0.71
CA ILE A 208 -2.97 -13.76 -1.42
C ILE A 208 -3.99 -12.73 -1.93
N GLY A 209 -3.85 -11.45 -1.62
CA GLY A 209 -4.62 -10.38 -2.26
C GLY A 209 -4.38 -10.31 -3.77
N TYR A 210 -3.13 -10.56 -4.20
CA TYR A 210 -2.74 -10.61 -5.61
C TYR A 210 -1.98 -11.89 -5.99
N ILE A 211 -1.45 -12.66 -5.04
CA ILE A 211 -0.81 -13.94 -5.33
C ILE A 211 -1.88 -15.00 -5.56
N ILE A 212 -1.82 -15.68 -6.71
CA ILE A 212 -2.81 -16.65 -7.16
C ILE A 212 -2.25 -18.07 -7.27
N GLY A 213 -0.95 -18.26 -7.02
CA GLY A 213 -0.26 -19.54 -7.07
C GLY A 213 1.24 -19.39 -6.90
N ILE A 214 1.96 -20.51 -6.94
CA ILE A 214 3.42 -20.59 -6.92
C ILE A 214 3.86 -21.33 -8.19
N ASP A 215 4.82 -20.76 -8.91
CA ASP A 215 5.30 -21.32 -10.19
C ASP A 215 5.83 -22.74 -10.01
N GLY A 216 5.36 -23.65 -10.87
CA GLY A 216 5.76 -25.07 -10.83
C GLY A 216 5.18 -25.89 -9.67
N MET A 217 4.37 -25.31 -8.77
CA MET A 217 3.74 -26.01 -7.65
C MET A 217 2.27 -26.36 -7.97
N PRO A 218 1.78 -27.57 -7.61
CA PRO A 218 0.36 -27.91 -7.76
C PRO A 218 -0.53 -26.94 -6.97
N ASP A 219 -1.67 -26.54 -7.56
CA ASP A 219 -2.57 -25.48 -7.03
C ASP A 219 -3.00 -25.70 -5.57
N GLU A 220 -3.27 -26.96 -5.18
CA GLU A 220 -3.68 -27.29 -3.81
C GLU A 220 -2.55 -27.02 -2.81
N GLN A 221 -1.33 -27.47 -3.13
CA GLN A 221 -0.15 -27.25 -2.29
C GLN A 221 0.23 -25.76 -2.23
N ALA A 222 0.17 -25.05 -3.36
CA ALA A 222 0.43 -23.63 -3.42
C ALA A 222 -0.56 -22.86 -2.55
N ARG A 223 -1.86 -23.20 -2.62
CA ARG A 223 -2.91 -22.55 -1.81
C ARG A 223 -2.70 -22.79 -0.31
N GLU A 224 -2.36 -24.01 0.11
CA GLU A 224 -2.10 -24.31 1.52
C GLU A 224 -0.89 -23.52 2.05
N LEU A 225 0.22 -23.51 1.31
CA LEU A 225 1.42 -22.79 1.69
C LEU A 225 1.23 -21.29 1.72
N LEU A 226 0.54 -20.72 0.72
CA LEU A 226 0.23 -19.29 0.66
C LEU A 226 -0.74 -18.86 1.77
N PHE A 227 -1.67 -19.72 2.17
CA PHE A 227 -2.58 -19.43 3.27
C PHE A 227 -1.85 -19.47 4.62
N GLU A 228 -0.94 -20.43 4.83
CA GLU A 228 -0.07 -20.48 6.01
C GLU A 228 0.82 -19.23 6.09
N LEU A 229 1.43 -18.83 4.96
CA LEU A 229 2.20 -17.59 4.88
C LEU A 229 1.33 -16.37 5.22
N TYR A 230 0.13 -16.28 4.65
CA TYR A 230 -0.78 -15.17 4.93
C TYR A 230 -1.13 -15.06 6.41
N GLN A 231 -1.46 -16.18 7.06
CA GLN A 231 -1.72 -16.20 8.49
C GLN A 231 -0.51 -15.80 9.33
N TRP A 232 0.69 -16.14 8.87
CA TRP A 232 1.93 -15.75 9.52
C TRP A 232 2.22 -14.26 9.38
N GLN A 233 2.31 -13.78 8.14
CA GLN A 233 2.81 -12.43 7.82
C GLN A 233 1.84 -11.30 8.21
N THR A 234 0.62 -11.63 8.63
CA THR A 234 -0.40 -10.65 9.04
C THR A 234 -0.75 -10.74 10.52
N ARG A 235 0.10 -11.37 11.34
CA ARG A 235 -0.10 -11.47 12.79
C ARG A 235 0.04 -10.11 13.45
N ASP A 236 -0.71 -9.88 14.52
CA ASP A 236 -0.76 -8.59 15.22
C ASP A 236 0.62 -8.09 15.68
N GLU A 237 1.55 -9.00 15.99
CA GLU A 237 2.92 -8.65 16.39
C GLU A 237 3.74 -7.95 15.30
N PHE A 238 3.33 -8.09 14.03
CA PHE A 238 3.95 -7.44 12.87
C PHE A 238 3.16 -6.23 12.39
N VAL A 239 2.06 -5.86 13.07
CA VAL A 239 1.14 -4.83 12.61
C VAL A 239 1.37 -3.52 13.33
N HIS A 240 1.55 -2.47 12.53
CA HIS A 240 1.46 -1.07 12.92
C HIS A 240 0.07 -0.55 12.57
N ARG A 241 -0.66 0.03 13.55
CA ARG A 241 -1.93 0.73 13.35
C ARG A 241 -1.67 2.21 13.20
N HIS A 242 -2.09 2.77 12.08
CA HIS A 242 -2.04 4.20 11.80
C HIS A 242 -3.44 4.80 11.89
N GLU A 243 -3.60 5.80 12.77
CA GLU A 243 -4.81 6.62 12.92
C GLU A 243 -4.67 7.89 12.09
N TRP A 244 -5.72 8.24 11.35
CA TRP A 244 -5.72 9.39 10.45
C TRP A 244 -6.16 10.67 11.16
N GLU A 245 -5.53 11.78 10.79
CA GLU A 245 -5.97 13.15 11.10
C GLU A 245 -6.19 13.91 9.78
N PRO A 246 -7.07 14.95 9.76
CA PRO A 246 -7.16 15.85 8.60
C PRO A 246 -5.79 16.48 8.27
N ASP A 247 -5.56 16.76 6.98
CA ASP A 247 -4.32 17.37 6.50
C ASP A 247 -3.06 16.54 6.86
N MET A 248 -3.19 15.24 6.92
CA MET A 248 -2.07 14.33 7.15
C MET A 248 -1.68 13.62 5.85
N LEU A 249 -0.39 13.64 5.52
CA LEU A 249 0.18 12.77 4.49
C LEU A 249 0.76 11.52 5.15
N VAL A 250 0.52 10.36 4.56
CA VAL A 250 1.20 9.10 4.91
C VAL A 250 1.90 8.56 3.67
N MET A 251 3.16 8.20 3.83
CA MET A 251 4.00 7.58 2.80
C MET A 251 4.46 6.22 3.30
N TRP A 252 4.32 5.17 2.48
CA TRP A 252 4.82 3.85 2.86
C TRP A 252 5.57 3.14 1.73
N ASP A 253 6.40 2.17 2.12
CA ASP A 253 7.21 1.36 1.23
C ASP A 253 6.48 0.05 0.87
N ASN A 254 5.99 -0.04 -0.36
CA ASN A 254 5.31 -1.23 -0.89
C ASN A 254 6.22 -2.47 -0.99
N ARG A 255 7.52 -2.27 -0.84
CA ARG A 255 8.52 -3.34 -0.86
C ARG A 255 8.74 -3.97 0.52
N SER A 256 8.29 -3.27 1.58
CA SER A 256 8.55 -3.58 2.98
C SER A 256 7.29 -3.89 3.79
N VAL A 257 6.11 -3.40 3.37
CA VAL A 257 4.87 -3.59 4.13
C VAL A 257 3.72 -4.10 3.27
N LEU A 258 2.84 -4.91 3.88
CA LEU A 258 1.46 -5.05 3.43
C LEU A 258 0.62 -4.00 4.15
N HIS A 259 -0.51 -3.60 3.53
CA HIS A 259 -1.45 -2.70 4.18
C HIS A 259 -2.89 -3.07 3.90
N LYS A 260 -3.80 -2.55 4.75
CA LYS A 260 -5.25 -2.63 4.55
C LYS A 260 -5.97 -1.49 5.26
N ALA A 261 -7.11 -1.08 4.68
CA ALA A 261 -8.03 -0.15 5.32
C ALA A 261 -8.91 -0.86 6.36
N THR A 262 -9.35 -0.11 7.39
CA THR A 262 -10.36 -0.57 8.34
C THR A 262 -11.65 0.24 8.18
N GLY A 263 -12.77 -0.33 8.60
CA GLY A 263 -14.07 0.35 8.68
C GLY A 263 -14.23 1.11 10.00
N GLY A 264 -15.47 1.14 10.50
CA GLY A 264 -15.82 1.76 11.78
C GLY A 264 -16.16 3.23 11.69
N TYR A 265 -16.47 3.74 10.47
CA TYR A 265 -16.86 5.13 10.22
C TYR A 265 -18.18 5.25 9.45
N ASP A 266 -19.08 4.29 9.62
CA ASP A 266 -20.39 4.31 8.96
C ASP A 266 -21.13 5.62 9.22
N GLY A 267 -21.76 6.18 8.19
CA GLY A 267 -22.42 7.47 8.24
C GLY A 267 -21.50 8.69 8.10
N HIS A 268 -20.20 8.50 7.92
CA HIS A 268 -19.23 9.56 7.69
C HIS A 268 -18.55 9.42 6.34
N GLU A 269 -18.30 10.54 5.67
CA GLU A 269 -17.50 10.60 4.46
C GLU A 269 -16.01 10.40 4.80
N ARG A 270 -15.30 9.70 3.92
CA ARG A 270 -13.84 9.58 3.96
C ARG A 270 -13.27 9.80 2.57
N VAL A 271 -12.35 10.75 2.44
CA VAL A 271 -11.70 11.10 1.17
C VAL A 271 -10.21 11.23 1.37
N LEU A 272 -9.47 10.50 0.57
CA LEU A 272 -8.01 10.53 0.51
C LEU A 272 -7.56 10.69 -0.94
N HIS A 273 -6.54 11.48 -1.17
CA HIS A 273 -5.87 11.58 -2.47
C HIS A 273 -4.59 10.76 -2.46
N ARG A 274 -4.40 9.95 -3.50
CA ARG A 274 -3.27 9.02 -3.62
C ARG A 274 -2.43 9.32 -4.86
N THR A 275 -1.12 9.22 -4.68
CA THR A 275 -0.12 9.08 -5.75
C THR A 275 0.75 7.87 -5.46
N THR A 276 1.34 7.27 -6.49
CA THR A 276 2.29 6.17 -6.35
C THR A 276 3.67 6.59 -6.84
N ILE A 277 4.73 6.12 -6.17
CA ILE A 277 6.13 6.33 -6.55
C ILE A 277 6.55 5.11 -7.36
N GLY A 278 6.80 5.31 -8.65
CA GLY A 278 7.22 4.25 -9.57
C GLY A 278 8.61 3.71 -9.25
N ALA A 279 8.88 2.50 -9.71
CA ALA A 279 10.22 1.94 -9.66
C ALA A 279 11.15 2.73 -10.59
N GLY A 280 12.26 3.21 -10.06
CA GLY A 280 13.31 3.94 -10.80
C GLY A 280 14.03 3.07 -11.83
#